data_b24cac5a199cbb548a5b1c5464cb3c5e
#
_entry.id   b24cac5a199cbb548a5b1c5464cb3c5e
#
_cell.length_a   1.000
_cell.length_b   1.000
_cell.length_c   1.000
_cell.angle_alpha   90.00
_cell.angle_beta   90.00
_cell.angle_gamma   90.00
#
_symmetry.space_group_name_H-M   'P 1'
#
loop_
_entity.id
_entity.type
_entity.pdbx_description
1 polymer ?
#
loop_
_entity_poly.entity_id
_entity_poly.type
_entity_poly.pdbx_seq_one_letter_code
_entity_poly.pdbx_strand_id
1 'polypeptide(L)'
;MHHDQGSLGAVANRRAIERQVEILQKMGVNSIRTTHNPAAKALIDVCNEKGVLVVEEVFDMWNRSKNGNTEDYGKWFGQTIAGDNAVLGGDKDETWAKFDLTSTINRDRNAPSVIMWSLGNEMMEGISGSVSDFPATSAKLVAWTKAADSTRPMTYGDNKIKANWNESNTMGDNLTANGGVVGTNYSDGANYDKIRTDHPSWAIYGSET
;
A
#
# COMPACT_ATOMS: atom_id res chain seq x y z
N MET A 1 7.29 8.53 -5.75
CA MET A 1 7.53 9.63 -6.68
C MET A 1 7.31 9.25 -8.12
N HIS A 2 6.50 8.22 -8.31
CA HIS A 2 6.12 7.72 -9.64
C HIS A 2 5.14 8.65 -10.40
N HIS A 3 4.67 9.72 -9.77
CA HIS A 3 3.89 10.79 -10.39
C HIS A 3 4.69 12.09 -10.62
N ASP A 4 6.02 12.05 -10.49
CA ASP A 4 6.89 13.19 -10.76
C ASP A 4 7.74 12.94 -12.01
N GLN A 5 7.40 13.63 -13.07
CA GLN A 5 8.06 13.53 -14.38
C GLN A 5 8.89 14.79 -14.69
N GLY A 6 9.34 15.50 -13.65
CA GLY A 6 10.09 16.75 -13.79
C GLY A 6 9.27 17.82 -14.51
N SER A 7 9.78 18.37 -15.60
CA SER A 7 9.10 19.44 -16.36
C SER A 7 7.74 19.03 -16.95
N LEU A 8 7.42 17.73 -16.99
CA LEU A 8 6.13 17.22 -17.46
C LEU A 8 5.08 17.18 -16.32
N GLY A 9 5.48 17.45 -15.09
CA GLY A 9 4.59 17.38 -13.93
C GLY A 9 4.15 15.96 -13.62
N ALA A 10 2.88 15.77 -13.25
CA ALA A 10 2.31 14.49 -12.85
C ALA A 10 1.72 13.67 -14.02
N VAL A 11 2.03 14.03 -15.26
CA VAL A 11 1.51 13.31 -16.44
C VAL A 11 2.14 11.93 -16.54
N ALA A 12 1.30 10.89 -16.71
CA ALA A 12 1.73 9.51 -16.94
C ALA A 12 2.27 9.32 -18.36
N ASN A 13 3.39 9.97 -18.69
CA ASN A 13 4.05 9.84 -19.99
C ASN A 13 4.87 8.54 -20.04
N ARG A 14 4.48 7.60 -20.90
CA ARG A 14 5.12 6.28 -20.99
C ARG A 14 6.63 6.38 -21.19
N ARG A 15 7.13 7.21 -22.12
CA ARG A 15 8.57 7.29 -22.39
C ARG A 15 9.35 7.88 -21.20
N ALA A 16 8.76 8.83 -20.48
CA ALA A 16 9.39 9.38 -19.26
C ALA A 16 9.46 8.31 -18.16
N ILE A 17 8.41 7.52 -17.99
CA ILE A 17 8.37 6.38 -17.06
C ILE A 17 9.40 5.32 -17.45
N GLU A 18 9.50 4.95 -18.73
CA GLU A 18 10.54 4.02 -19.22
C GLU A 18 11.92 4.50 -18.85
N ARG A 19 12.21 5.80 -19.08
CA ARG A 19 13.50 6.39 -18.72
C ARG A 19 13.79 6.28 -17.22
N GLN A 20 12.81 6.53 -16.37
CA GLN A 20 12.98 6.37 -14.91
C GLN A 20 13.33 4.93 -14.55
N VAL A 21 12.57 3.96 -15.07
CA VAL A 21 12.81 2.53 -14.82
C VAL A 21 14.17 2.10 -15.36
N GLU A 22 14.57 2.55 -16.55
CA GLU A 22 15.89 2.28 -17.14
C GLU A 22 17.05 2.81 -16.29
N ILE A 23 16.88 3.99 -15.68
CA ILE A 23 17.87 4.55 -14.76
C ILE A 23 17.97 3.70 -13.50
N LEU A 24 16.83 3.34 -12.90
CA LEU A 24 16.79 2.50 -11.71
C LEU A 24 17.45 1.12 -11.97
N GLN A 25 17.17 0.50 -13.11
CA GLN A 25 17.79 -0.78 -13.48
C GLN A 25 19.33 -0.65 -13.65
N LYS A 26 19.82 0.46 -14.20
CA LYS A 26 21.27 0.74 -14.28
C LYS A 26 21.91 0.89 -12.89
N MET A 27 21.15 1.26 -11.88
CA MET A 27 21.57 1.31 -10.48
C MET A 27 21.50 -0.06 -9.78
N GLY A 28 21.01 -1.10 -10.47
CA GLY A 28 20.82 -2.44 -9.91
C GLY A 28 19.46 -2.67 -9.26
N VAL A 29 18.51 -1.73 -9.40
CA VAL A 29 17.15 -1.90 -8.87
C VAL A 29 16.41 -2.95 -9.69
N ASN A 30 15.82 -3.94 -9.01
CA ASN A 30 15.00 -5.00 -9.60
C ASN A 30 13.54 -5.00 -9.11
N SER A 31 13.22 -4.16 -8.12
CA SER A 31 11.86 -3.98 -7.61
C SER A 31 11.62 -2.55 -7.18
N ILE A 32 10.36 -2.13 -7.21
CA ILE A 32 9.90 -0.82 -6.75
C ILE A 32 8.64 -0.98 -5.88
N ARG A 33 8.46 -0.06 -4.95
CA ARG A 33 7.20 0.15 -4.22
C ARG A 33 6.61 1.48 -4.69
N THR A 34 5.32 1.48 -5.03
CA THR A 34 4.64 2.68 -5.53
C THR A 34 4.13 3.55 -4.39
N THR A 35 5.02 4.30 -3.79
CA THR A 35 4.78 5.13 -2.61
C THR A 35 3.98 6.39 -2.96
N HIS A 36 2.90 6.71 -2.36
CA HIS A 36 2.02 5.99 -1.42
C HIS A 36 0.60 6.06 -1.99
N ASN A 37 0.43 5.62 -3.23
CA ASN A 37 -0.84 5.64 -3.97
C ASN A 37 -0.75 4.75 -5.22
N PRO A 38 -1.88 4.40 -5.85
CA PRO A 38 -1.90 3.53 -7.02
C PRO A 38 -1.05 4.06 -8.17
N ALA A 39 -0.30 3.17 -8.78
CA ALA A 39 0.52 3.49 -9.94
C ALA A 39 -0.33 3.82 -11.18
N ALA A 40 0.20 4.67 -12.05
CA ALA A 40 -0.31 4.78 -13.41
C ALA A 40 -0.15 3.44 -14.15
N LYS A 41 -1.15 3.04 -14.93
CA LYS A 41 -1.10 1.78 -15.71
C LYS A 41 0.16 1.67 -16.57
N ALA A 42 0.62 2.80 -17.11
CA ALA A 42 1.85 2.86 -17.91
C ALA A 42 3.10 2.42 -17.12
N LEU A 43 3.17 2.67 -15.80
CA LEU A 43 4.28 2.19 -14.96
C LEU A 43 4.23 0.67 -14.81
N ILE A 44 3.06 0.12 -14.54
CA ILE A 44 2.86 -1.32 -14.43
C ILE A 44 3.24 -2.02 -15.74
N ASP A 45 2.81 -1.48 -16.90
CA ASP A 45 3.13 -2.03 -18.21
C ASP A 45 4.64 -2.01 -18.49
N VAL A 46 5.31 -0.90 -18.18
CA VAL A 46 6.77 -0.79 -18.31
C VAL A 46 7.49 -1.79 -17.40
N CYS A 47 7.02 -1.96 -16.16
CA CYS A 47 7.60 -2.94 -15.24
C CYS A 47 7.40 -4.37 -15.73
N ASN A 48 6.23 -4.72 -16.29
CA ASN A 48 5.99 -6.00 -16.92
C ASN A 48 6.98 -6.29 -18.05
N GLU A 49 7.20 -5.32 -18.93
CA GLU A 49 8.09 -5.45 -20.11
C GLU A 49 9.57 -5.53 -19.72
N LYS A 50 9.97 -4.78 -18.70
CA LYS A 50 11.38 -4.67 -18.28
C LYS A 50 11.77 -5.65 -17.16
N GLY A 51 10.83 -6.45 -16.65
CA GLY A 51 11.09 -7.44 -15.61
C GLY A 51 11.38 -6.82 -14.25
N VAL A 52 10.78 -5.67 -13.92
CA VAL A 52 10.90 -5.02 -12.60
C VAL A 52 9.70 -5.41 -11.75
N LEU A 53 9.94 -5.92 -10.56
CA LEU A 53 8.88 -6.32 -9.63
C LEU A 53 8.25 -5.09 -8.96
N VAL A 54 6.96 -5.19 -8.64
CA VAL A 54 6.19 -4.09 -8.06
C VAL A 54 5.49 -4.54 -6.78
N VAL A 55 5.73 -3.80 -5.70
CA VAL A 55 4.85 -3.75 -4.54
C VAL A 55 3.90 -2.58 -4.79
N GLU A 56 2.67 -2.87 -5.19
CA GLU A 56 1.70 -1.83 -5.53
C GLU A 56 0.97 -1.35 -4.29
N GLU A 57 1.15 -0.07 -3.97
CA GLU A 57 0.55 0.54 -2.79
C GLU A 57 -0.68 1.34 -3.16
N VAL A 58 -1.75 1.18 -2.38
CA VAL A 58 -3.05 1.79 -2.68
C VAL A 58 -3.28 3.03 -1.82
N PHE A 59 -2.87 3.02 -0.56
CA PHE A 59 -3.13 4.11 0.38
C PHE A 59 -1.87 4.55 1.11
N ASP A 60 -1.75 5.86 1.38
CA ASP A 60 -0.80 6.40 2.36
C ASP A 60 -1.40 6.33 3.78
N MET A 61 -2.62 6.81 3.94
CA MET A 61 -3.36 6.79 5.20
C MET A 61 -4.73 6.12 5.02
N TRP A 62 -5.41 5.90 6.14
CA TRP A 62 -6.76 5.32 6.13
C TRP A 62 -7.83 6.38 6.47
N ASN A 63 -8.67 6.07 7.44
CA ASN A 63 -9.86 6.84 7.82
C ASN A 63 -9.58 8.12 8.63
N ARG A 64 -8.33 8.54 8.77
CA ARG A 64 -7.92 9.78 9.42
C ARG A 64 -6.76 10.43 8.69
N SER A 65 -6.79 11.76 8.71
CA SER A 65 -5.73 12.57 8.11
C SER A 65 -4.41 12.42 8.86
N LYS A 66 -3.34 12.26 8.11
CA LYS A 66 -1.98 12.04 8.57
C LYS A 66 -1.27 13.37 8.75
N ASN A 67 -0.56 13.54 9.87
CA ASN A 67 0.24 14.74 10.15
C ASN A 67 -0.53 16.08 10.02
N GLY A 68 -1.83 16.07 10.31
CA GLY A 68 -2.68 17.26 10.23
C GLY A 68 -3.05 17.71 8.81
N ASN A 69 -2.76 16.92 7.79
CA ASN A 69 -3.16 17.21 6.40
C ASN A 69 -4.64 16.93 6.20
N THR A 70 -5.48 17.96 6.18
CA THR A 70 -6.93 17.85 6.01
C THR A 70 -7.38 17.59 4.56
N GLU A 71 -6.46 17.66 3.60
CA GLU A 71 -6.75 17.49 2.17
C GLU A 71 -6.28 16.13 1.63
N ASP A 72 -5.89 15.22 2.52
CA ASP A 72 -5.50 13.87 2.13
C ASP A 72 -6.70 12.94 1.92
N TYR A 73 -6.42 11.70 1.52
CA TYR A 73 -7.43 10.69 1.23
C TYR A 73 -8.25 10.27 2.48
N GLY A 74 -7.75 10.54 3.68
CA GLY A 74 -8.43 10.20 4.94
C GLY A 74 -9.86 10.75 5.03
N LYS A 75 -10.12 11.90 4.43
CA LYS A 75 -11.46 12.49 4.40
C LYS A 75 -12.46 11.71 3.52
N TRP A 76 -11.97 10.99 2.52
CA TRP A 76 -12.81 10.21 1.58
C TRP A 76 -12.94 8.75 1.98
N PHE A 77 -11.95 8.21 2.65
CA PHE A 77 -11.78 6.79 2.91
C PHE A 77 -13.05 6.05 3.36
N GLY A 78 -13.77 6.61 4.32
CA GLY A 78 -14.99 6.01 4.87
C GLY A 78 -16.30 6.50 4.25
N GLN A 79 -16.25 7.45 3.31
CA GLN A 79 -17.45 7.96 2.65
C GLN A 79 -17.97 6.94 1.63
N THR A 80 -19.30 6.87 1.48
CA THR A 80 -19.92 6.03 0.46
C THR A 80 -19.89 6.70 -0.90
N ILE A 81 -19.82 5.90 -1.96
CA ILE A 81 -19.90 6.35 -3.35
C ILE A 81 -21.36 6.47 -3.83
N ALA A 82 -22.32 6.55 -2.93
CA ALA A 82 -23.76 6.40 -3.20
C ALA A 82 -24.30 7.31 -4.34
N GLY A 83 -23.75 8.54 -4.48
CA GLY A 83 -24.13 9.46 -5.56
C GLY A 83 -23.61 9.08 -6.93
N ASP A 84 -22.49 8.34 -6.98
CA ASP A 84 -21.74 8.03 -8.20
C ASP A 84 -21.76 6.54 -8.57
N ASN A 85 -22.39 5.69 -7.74
CA ASN A 85 -22.31 4.23 -7.89
C ASN A 85 -22.84 3.73 -9.26
N ALA A 86 -23.85 4.37 -9.83
CA ALA A 86 -24.38 3.99 -11.13
C ALA A 86 -23.40 4.26 -12.28
N VAL A 87 -22.57 5.30 -12.16
CA VAL A 87 -21.55 5.67 -13.15
C VAL A 87 -20.31 4.80 -12.99
N LEU A 88 -19.91 4.55 -11.74
CA LEU A 88 -18.69 3.83 -11.41
C LEU A 88 -18.88 2.31 -11.37
N GLY A 89 -20.12 1.83 -11.32
CA GLY A 89 -20.42 0.41 -11.24
C GLY A 89 -20.17 -0.22 -9.85
N GLY A 90 -20.11 0.61 -8.80
CA GLY A 90 -19.98 0.16 -7.42
C GLY A 90 -21.33 -0.18 -6.76
N ASP A 91 -21.27 -0.84 -5.61
CA ASP A 91 -22.43 -1.14 -4.79
C ASP A 91 -22.94 0.11 -4.07
N LYS A 92 -24.25 0.21 -3.85
CA LYS A 92 -24.92 1.39 -3.25
C LYS A 92 -24.28 1.88 -1.93
N ASP A 93 -23.87 0.96 -1.09
CA ASP A 93 -23.33 1.26 0.23
C ASP A 93 -21.80 1.06 0.29
N GLU A 94 -21.15 0.94 -0.87
CA GLU A 94 -19.72 0.78 -0.98
C GLU A 94 -18.98 2.07 -0.60
N THR A 95 -17.89 1.94 0.15
CA THR A 95 -17.03 3.08 0.50
C THR A 95 -16.00 3.33 -0.59
N TRP A 96 -15.53 4.57 -0.70
CA TRP A 96 -14.42 4.91 -1.58
C TRP A 96 -13.19 4.04 -1.35
N ALA A 97 -12.85 3.75 -0.08
CA ALA A 97 -11.73 2.87 0.23
C ALA A 97 -11.89 1.47 -0.37
N LYS A 98 -13.07 0.84 -0.25
CA LYS A 98 -13.31 -0.48 -0.84
C LYS A 98 -13.28 -0.40 -2.36
N PHE A 99 -13.95 0.59 -2.94
CA PHE A 99 -14.02 0.78 -4.40
C PHE A 99 -12.62 0.99 -5.00
N ASP A 100 -11.83 1.91 -4.48
CA ASP A 100 -10.50 2.21 -5.01
C ASP A 100 -9.54 1.03 -4.84
N LEU A 101 -9.57 0.35 -3.69
CA LEU A 101 -8.76 -0.84 -3.45
C LEU A 101 -9.10 -1.96 -4.47
N THR A 102 -10.37 -2.30 -4.58
CA THR A 102 -10.80 -3.39 -5.46
C THR A 102 -10.63 -3.04 -6.93
N SER A 103 -10.83 -1.77 -7.32
CA SER A 103 -10.60 -1.29 -8.68
C SER A 103 -9.13 -1.35 -9.06
N THR A 104 -8.21 -0.96 -8.17
CA THR A 104 -6.76 -1.06 -8.38
C THR A 104 -6.35 -2.52 -8.56
N ILE A 105 -6.78 -3.40 -7.66
CA ILE A 105 -6.49 -4.83 -7.75
C ILE A 105 -7.05 -5.43 -9.05
N ASN A 106 -8.30 -5.16 -9.39
CA ASN A 106 -8.94 -5.69 -10.59
C ASN A 106 -8.24 -5.20 -11.87
N ARG A 107 -7.73 -3.97 -11.89
CA ARG A 107 -6.96 -3.43 -13.01
C ARG A 107 -5.64 -4.18 -13.22
N ASP A 108 -4.93 -4.48 -12.14
CA ASP A 108 -3.52 -4.91 -12.21
C ASP A 108 -3.25 -6.35 -11.74
N ARG A 109 -4.26 -7.09 -11.24
CA ARG A 109 -4.08 -8.49 -10.80
C ARG A 109 -3.56 -9.45 -11.87
N ASN A 110 -3.64 -9.10 -13.14
CA ASN A 110 -3.07 -9.89 -14.24
C ASN A 110 -1.68 -9.39 -14.66
N ALA A 111 -1.12 -8.40 -13.98
CA ALA A 111 0.21 -7.90 -14.25
C ALA A 111 1.27 -8.79 -13.59
N PRO A 112 2.18 -9.45 -14.35
CA PRO A 112 3.18 -10.33 -13.76
C PRO A 112 4.22 -9.61 -12.92
N SER A 113 4.42 -8.31 -13.10
CA SER A 113 5.31 -7.49 -12.27
C SER A 113 4.79 -7.27 -10.86
N VAL A 114 3.47 -7.20 -10.67
CA VAL A 114 2.87 -6.97 -9.34
C VAL A 114 2.98 -8.24 -8.51
N ILE A 115 3.76 -8.20 -7.43
CA ILE A 115 4.03 -9.35 -6.57
C ILE A 115 3.36 -9.24 -5.20
N MET A 116 2.93 -8.05 -4.80
CA MET A 116 2.39 -7.78 -3.47
C MET A 116 1.48 -6.54 -3.51
N TRP A 117 0.40 -6.56 -2.73
CA TRP A 117 -0.50 -5.42 -2.52
C TRP A 117 -0.17 -4.73 -1.20
N SER A 118 0.21 -3.46 -1.25
CA SER A 118 0.44 -2.66 -0.05
C SER A 118 -0.80 -1.82 0.28
N LEU A 119 -1.32 -2.02 1.49
CA LEU A 119 -2.61 -1.50 1.92
C LEU A 119 -2.52 -0.18 2.68
N GLY A 120 -1.30 0.30 2.94
CA GLY A 120 -1.11 1.56 3.65
C GLY A 120 0.35 1.83 4.01
N ASN A 121 0.59 3.08 4.39
CA ASN A 121 1.92 3.54 4.82
C ASN A 121 1.80 4.41 6.06
N GLU A 122 2.51 4.04 7.14
CA GLU A 122 2.59 4.84 8.37
C GLU A 122 1.23 5.41 8.83
N MET A 123 0.20 4.59 8.73
CA MET A 123 -1.21 4.99 8.83
C MET A 123 -1.55 5.70 10.14
N MET A 124 -0.74 5.44 11.20
CA MET A 124 -0.93 6.04 12.53
C MET A 124 0.02 7.22 12.80
N GLU A 125 0.76 7.69 11.79
CA GLU A 125 1.72 8.78 11.95
C GLU A 125 1.02 10.13 12.12
N GLY A 126 1.37 10.85 13.21
CA GLY A 126 0.82 12.17 13.50
C GLY A 126 -0.69 12.20 13.73
N ILE A 127 -1.31 11.06 14.04
CA ILE A 127 -2.74 11.00 14.37
C ILE A 127 -2.98 11.55 15.76
N SER A 128 -3.93 12.48 15.85
CA SER A 128 -4.43 12.96 17.14
C SER A 128 -5.55 12.05 17.66
N GLY A 129 -5.43 11.60 18.90
CA GLY A 129 -6.43 10.76 19.57
C GLY A 129 -6.18 9.26 19.42
N SER A 130 -7.21 8.48 19.72
CA SER A 130 -7.12 7.00 19.73
C SER A 130 -6.99 6.44 18.32
N VAL A 131 -6.17 5.41 18.17
CA VAL A 131 -5.99 4.62 16.93
C VAL A 131 -6.51 3.18 17.09
N SER A 132 -7.30 2.93 18.13
CA SER A 132 -7.80 1.58 18.48
C SER A 132 -8.71 0.94 17.42
N ASP A 133 -9.22 1.69 16.45
CA ASP A 133 -10.02 1.19 15.32
C ASP A 133 -9.17 0.76 14.12
N PHE A 134 -7.87 1.05 14.09
CA PHE A 134 -7.00 0.69 12.97
C PHE A 134 -6.88 -0.83 12.74
N PRO A 135 -6.80 -1.69 13.78
CA PRO A 135 -6.82 -3.14 13.56
C PRO A 135 -8.09 -3.62 12.85
N ALA A 136 -9.26 -3.07 13.19
CA ALA A 136 -10.51 -3.41 12.52
C ALA A 136 -10.55 -2.91 11.07
N THR A 137 -9.99 -1.73 10.81
CA THR A 137 -9.84 -1.19 9.45
C THR A 137 -8.89 -2.05 8.63
N SER A 138 -7.73 -2.43 9.18
CA SER A 138 -6.80 -3.37 8.56
C SER A 138 -7.47 -4.68 8.18
N ALA A 139 -8.23 -5.27 9.10
CA ALA A 139 -8.92 -6.53 8.85
C ALA A 139 -9.92 -6.45 7.69
N LYS A 140 -10.63 -5.32 7.54
CA LYS A 140 -11.51 -5.08 6.38
C LYS A 140 -10.72 -5.00 5.08
N LEU A 141 -9.63 -4.22 5.05
CA LEU A 141 -8.78 -4.08 3.85
C LEU A 141 -8.19 -5.42 3.43
N VAL A 142 -7.68 -6.20 4.38
CA VAL A 142 -7.17 -7.56 4.15
C VAL A 142 -8.26 -8.46 3.56
N ALA A 143 -9.46 -8.44 4.11
CA ALA A 143 -10.58 -9.25 3.62
C ALA A 143 -10.99 -8.87 2.19
N TRP A 144 -11.10 -7.56 1.89
CA TRP A 144 -11.44 -7.07 0.55
C TRP A 144 -10.35 -7.42 -0.48
N THR A 145 -9.09 -7.26 -0.10
CA THR A 145 -7.96 -7.63 -0.96
C THR A 145 -8.00 -9.11 -1.29
N LYS A 146 -8.15 -9.96 -0.27
CA LYS A 146 -8.19 -11.41 -0.45
C LYS A 146 -9.37 -11.87 -1.30
N ALA A 147 -10.50 -11.17 -1.23
CA ALA A 147 -11.66 -11.44 -2.08
C ALA A 147 -11.42 -11.04 -3.54
N ALA A 148 -10.66 -9.96 -3.79
CA ALA A 148 -10.33 -9.49 -5.13
C ALA A 148 -9.15 -10.24 -5.77
N ASP A 149 -8.13 -10.59 -4.97
CA ASP A 149 -6.97 -11.39 -5.38
C ASP A 149 -6.44 -12.22 -4.21
N SER A 150 -6.63 -13.52 -4.26
CA SER A 150 -6.12 -14.48 -3.26
C SER A 150 -4.74 -15.04 -3.61
N THR A 151 -4.13 -14.62 -4.72
CA THR A 151 -2.89 -15.20 -5.25
C THR A 151 -1.63 -14.49 -4.78
N ARG A 152 -1.75 -13.24 -4.34
CA ARG A 152 -0.62 -12.40 -3.89
C ARG A 152 -0.71 -12.08 -2.42
N PRO A 153 0.44 -12.01 -1.73
CA PRO A 153 0.47 -11.53 -0.36
C PRO A 153 0.11 -10.04 -0.26
N MET A 154 -0.31 -9.65 0.93
CA MET A 154 -0.61 -8.26 1.30
C MET A 154 0.44 -7.75 2.27
N THR A 155 0.61 -6.43 2.31
CA THR A 155 1.50 -5.75 3.23
C THR A 155 1.00 -4.34 3.56
N TYR A 156 1.71 -3.65 4.41
CA TYR A 156 1.75 -2.20 4.60
C TYR A 156 3.10 -1.82 5.21
N GLY A 157 3.52 -0.57 5.05
CA GLY A 157 4.70 -0.03 5.71
C GLY A 157 4.32 0.58 7.06
N ASP A 158 4.83 0.04 8.17
CA ASP A 158 4.49 0.52 9.52
C ASP A 158 5.74 0.97 10.28
N ASN A 159 5.73 2.20 10.79
CA ASN A 159 6.80 2.78 11.59
C ASN A 159 6.60 2.61 13.11
N LYS A 160 5.47 2.04 13.56
CA LYS A 160 5.15 1.84 14.98
C LYS A 160 5.49 0.44 15.49
N ILE A 161 5.70 -0.54 14.60
CA ILE A 161 6.10 -1.92 14.95
C ILE A 161 7.38 -1.92 15.78
N LYS A 162 8.39 -1.16 15.38
CA LYS A 162 9.65 -1.03 16.13
C LYS A 162 9.48 -0.48 17.56
N ALA A 163 8.40 0.25 17.82
CA ALA A 163 8.03 0.77 19.13
C ALA A 163 7.05 -0.16 19.87
N ASN A 164 6.74 -1.32 19.29
CA ASN A 164 5.88 -2.36 19.88
C ASN A 164 4.47 -1.89 20.23
N TRP A 165 3.84 -1.10 19.35
CA TRP A 165 2.46 -0.67 19.55
C TRP A 165 1.49 -1.84 19.38
N ASN A 166 0.52 -1.94 20.29
CA ASN A 166 -0.48 -3.02 20.28
C ASN A 166 -1.28 -3.09 18.97
N GLU A 167 -1.66 -1.94 18.43
CA GLU A 167 -2.39 -1.84 17.17
C GLU A 167 -1.55 -2.38 16.01
N SER A 168 -0.27 -2.00 15.92
CA SER A 168 0.67 -2.53 14.91
C SER A 168 0.85 -4.04 15.05
N ASN A 169 1.01 -4.54 16.26
CA ASN A 169 1.14 -5.97 16.51
C ASN A 169 -0.12 -6.72 16.08
N THR A 170 -1.30 -6.24 16.45
CA THR A 170 -2.59 -6.85 16.07
C THR A 170 -2.77 -6.85 14.54
N MET A 171 -2.38 -5.76 13.87
CA MET A 171 -2.43 -5.68 12.41
C MET A 171 -1.44 -6.66 11.76
N GLY A 172 -0.22 -6.77 12.29
CA GLY A 172 0.81 -7.71 11.84
C GLY A 172 0.37 -9.17 11.97
N ASP A 173 -0.25 -9.52 13.11
CA ASP A 173 -0.83 -10.85 13.32
C ASP A 173 -1.94 -11.16 12.32
N ASN A 174 -2.81 -10.19 12.04
CA ASN A 174 -3.88 -10.34 11.04
C ASN A 174 -3.33 -10.53 9.62
N LEU A 175 -2.30 -9.76 9.22
CA LEU A 175 -1.61 -9.96 7.94
C LEU A 175 -1.04 -11.37 7.84
N THR A 176 -0.27 -11.79 8.84
CA THR A 176 0.37 -13.11 8.88
C THR A 176 -0.65 -14.24 8.80
N ALA A 177 -1.75 -14.16 9.54
CA ALA A 177 -2.84 -15.13 9.50
C ALA A 177 -3.52 -15.23 8.12
N ASN A 178 -3.36 -14.21 7.28
CA ASN A 178 -3.90 -14.17 5.92
C ASN A 178 -2.84 -14.36 4.82
N GLY A 179 -1.63 -14.79 5.18
CA GLY A 179 -0.54 -15.02 4.23
C GLY A 179 0.18 -13.75 3.78
N GLY A 180 0.05 -12.67 4.54
CA GLY A 180 0.71 -11.39 4.26
C GLY A 180 2.13 -11.31 4.81
N VAL A 181 2.80 -10.22 4.48
CA VAL A 181 4.17 -9.89 4.89
C VAL A 181 4.15 -8.56 5.63
N VAL A 182 4.76 -8.51 6.81
CA VAL A 182 4.78 -7.31 7.64
C VAL A 182 5.92 -6.39 7.19
N GLY A 183 5.57 -5.21 6.68
CA GLY A 183 6.53 -4.18 6.30
C GLY A 183 6.85 -3.28 7.49
N THR A 184 8.13 -2.99 7.70
CA THR A 184 8.58 -2.07 8.75
C THR A 184 9.39 -0.94 8.15
N ASN A 185 9.01 0.30 8.50
CA ASN A 185 9.69 1.51 8.07
C ASN A 185 10.76 1.93 9.08
N TYR A 186 11.93 2.32 8.58
CA TYR A 186 13.03 2.88 9.36
C TYR A 186 13.47 2.01 10.55
N SER A 187 13.46 0.69 10.37
CA SER A 187 13.98 -0.26 11.36
C SER A 187 15.46 -0.54 11.13
N ASP A 188 16.24 -0.59 12.20
CA ASP A 188 17.63 -1.02 12.19
C ASP A 188 17.76 -2.52 12.50
N GLY A 189 19.01 -3.03 12.52
CA GLY A 189 19.26 -4.44 12.80
C GLY A 189 18.71 -4.91 14.15
N ALA A 190 18.86 -4.10 15.20
CA ALA A 190 18.35 -4.44 16.53
C ALA A 190 16.81 -4.50 16.55
N ASN A 191 16.13 -3.62 15.82
CA ASN A 191 14.68 -3.65 15.64
C ASN A 191 14.24 -4.93 14.91
N TYR A 192 14.95 -5.34 13.84
CA TYR A 192 14.63 -6.59 13.13
C TYR A 192 14.79 -7.81 14.04
N ASP A 193 15.87 -7.89 14.80
CA ASP A 193 16.11 -9.00 15.73
C ASP A 193 15.02 -9.06 16.80
N LYS A 194 14.60 -7.90 17.34
CA LYS A 194 13.53 -7.83 18.31
C LYS A 194 12.19 -8.25 17.71
N ILE A 195 11.82 -7.76 16.53
CA ILE A 195 10.57 -8.14 15.85
C ILE A 195 10.54 -9.65 15.61
N ARG A 196 11.65 -10.26 15.17
CA ARG A 196 11.74 -11.71 14.95
C ARG A 196 11.64 -12.50 16.25
N THR A 197 12.12 -11.95 17.35
CA THR A 197 12.02 -12.59 18.68
C THR A 197 10.60 -12.53 19.21
N ASP A 198 9.96 -11.37 19.12
CA ASP A 198 8.61 -11.14 19.65
C ASP A 198 7.54 -11.81 18.77
N HIS A 199 7.77 -11.85 17.44
CA HIS A 199 6.84 -12.36 16.44
C HIS A 199 7.52 -13.37 15.48
N PRO A 200 7.90 -14.56 15.96
CA PRO A 200 8.70 -15.51 15.18
C PRO A 200 7.97 -16.08 13.93
N SER A 201 6.65 -15.98 13.90
CA SER A 201 5.82 -16.42 12.76
C SER A 201 5.68 -15.38 11.64
N TRP A 202 6.09 -14.13 11.87
CA TRP A 202 5.94 -13.09 10.85
C TRP A 202 6.98 -13.24 9.74
N ALA A 203 6.53 -13.16 8.49
CA ALA A 203 7.40 -12.78 7.39
C ALA A 203 7.54 -11.26 7.40
N ILE A 204 8.78 -10.76 7.44
CA ILE A 204 9.06 -9.32 7.57
C ILE A 204 9.97 -8.82 6.45
N TYR A 205 9.82 -7.56 6.07
CA TYR A 205 10.75 -6.87 5.16
C TYR A 205 10.86 -5.38 5.49
N GLY A 206 11.97 -4.74 5.09
CA GLY A 206 12.11 -3.29 5.14
C GLY A 206 11.31 -2.65 4.02
N SER A 207 10.24 -1.95 4.37
CA SER A 207 9.42 -1.24 3.40
C SER A 207 9.95 0.15 3.08
N GLU A 208 10.62 0.77 4.04
CA GLU A 208 11.44 1.99 3.90
C GLU A 208 12.67 1.90 4.80
N THR A 209 13.84 2.28 4.28
CA THR A 209 15.14 2.19 4.97
C THR A 209 15.93 3.47 4.83
#